data_108e4bd1a115606d4c799892a0e8ff17
#
_entry.id   108e4bd1a115606d4c799892a0e8ff17
#
_cell.length_a   1.000
_cell.length_b   1.000
_cell.length_c   1.000
_cell.angle_alpha   90.00
_cell.angle_beta   90.00
_cell.angle_gamma   90.00
#
_symmetry.space_group_name_H-M   'P 1'
#
loop_
_entity.id
_entity.type
_entity.pdbx_description
1 polymer ?
#
loop_
_entity_poly.entity_id
_entity_poly.type
_entity_poly.pdbx_seq_one_letter_code
_entity_poly.pdbx_strand_id
1 'polypeptide(L)'
;MKRVFVVGVGMTRFTKPGKPDPNYPELAREAATAALTDAGITYPDIEQACVGYVHADSTAGQRAVYELGMTGIPVLNLNNNCASGSSALFYARQLVTGNLADCVLALGFEKMRPGSLGAPAHPQAANPVEKFVEAASRLREPTGAPIVLEMFRAAGLEHMERFGTTAEQFAKVAEKNHRHSAANPNAQFREVYSLDEILSSTLVCDPLTKLQCSPTSDGSAAAVVVSEEFVERHGLADQAVEIVGQVLATDTEDAYDNALSIVGTGVSKRAAEQAYEQAQLGPDDIDVIELHDCFSINEILTYEALGLCAEGEGGALVDAGATTYGGKWVVNPSGGLISKGHPLGATGLAQCAELSWQLRGEAEGRQVDGARVGLAHNLGLGSAGVVTIYRKAAA
;
A
#
# COMPACT_ATOMS: atom_id res chain seq x y z
N MET A 1 -23.29 3.65 -11.01
CA MET A 1 -22.42 2.48 -10.85
C MET A 1 -22.92 1.66 -9.67
N LYS A 2 -22.82 0.32 -9.71
CA LYS A 2 -23.20 -0.54 -8.57
C LYS A 2 -22.31 -0.20 -7.38
N ARG A 3 -22.88 -0.06 -6.18
CA ARG A 3 -22.11 0.16 -4.95
C ARG A 3 -21.36 -1.11 -4.57
N VAL A 4 -20.15 -0.96 -4.09
CA VAL A 4 -19.25 -2.06 -3.74
C VAL A 4 -18.68 -1.83 -2.34
N PHE A 5 -18.64 -2.89 -1.54
CA PHE A 5 -18.28 -2.82 -0.15
C PHE A 5 -17.18 -3.83 0.20
N VAL A 6 -16.33 -3.46 1.15
CA VAL A 6 -15.48 -4.37 1.91
C VAL A 6 -16.24 -4.74 3.18
N VAL A 7 -16.49 -6.02 3.38
CA VAL A 7 -17.24 -6.51 4.55
C VAL A 7 -16.39 -7.35 5.51
N GLY A 8 -15.21 -7.76 5.09
CA GLY A 8 -14.28 -8.48 5.96
C GLY A 8 -12.85 -8.27 5.51
N VAL A 9 -11.95 -8.13 6.49
CA VAL A 9 -10.51 -7.94 6.26
C VAL A 9 -9.71 -8.82 7.22
N GLY A 10 -8.50 -9.21 6.78
CA GLY A 10 -7.59 -9.97 7.61
C GLY A 10 -6.15 -9.83 7.13
N MET A 11 -5.21 -9.90 8.05
CA MET A 11 -3.79 -9.93 7.70
C MET A 11 -3.01 -10.74 8.72
N THR A 12 -1.86 -11.25 8.30
CA THR A 12 -0.88 -11.82 9.20
C THR A 12 -0.02 -10.72 9.81
N ARG A 13 0.63 -11.00 10.93
CA ARG A 13 1.75 -10.16 11.35
C ARG A 13 2.83 -10.18 10.27
N PHE A 14 3.34 -9.02 9.89
CA PHE A 14 4.48 -8.95 8.98
C PHE A 14 5.77 -9.29 9.71
N THR A 15 6.61 -10.08 9.05
CA THR A 15 7.81 -10.63 9.67
C THR A 15 9.03 -10.50 8.77
N LYS A 16 10.22 -10.48 9.38
CA LYS A 16 11.47 -10.46 8.65
C LYS A 16 11.65 -11.77 7.86
N PRO A 17 12.02 -11.70 6.56
CA PRO A 17 12.29 -12.87 5.75
C PRO A 17 13.44 -13.74 6.27
N GLY A 18 13.46 -14.99 5.84
CA GLY A 18 14.57 -15.92 6.11
C GLY A 18 14.18 -17.14 6.95
N LYS A 19 12.95 -17.22 7.43
CA LYS A 19 12.41 -18.44 8.03
C LYS A 19 11.69 -19.25 6.95
N PRO A 20 11.87 -20.59 6.89
CA PRO A 20 11.16 -21.42 5.94
C PRO A 20 9.65 -21.45 6.18
N ASP A 21 9.22 -21.49 7.44
CA ASP A 21 7.83 -21.56 7.87
C ASP A 21 7.43 -20.35 8.72
N PRO A 22 6.16 -19.85 8.59
CA PRO A 22 5.20 -20.29 7.58
C PRO A 22 5.60 -19.86 6.17
N ASN A 23 5.22 -20.66 5.14
CA ASN A 23 5.37 -20.31 3.75
C ASN A 23 4.14 -19.54 3.23
N TYR A 24 4.15 -19.09 1.96
CA TYR A 24 3.07 -18.25 1.45
C TYR A 24 1.67 -18.91 1.48
N PRO A 25 1.49 -20.24 1.27
CA PRO A 25 0.15 -20.83 1.37
C PRO A 25 -0.44 -20.74 2.78
N GLU A 26 0.37 -20.97 3.81
CA GLU A 26 -0.06 -20.87 5.21
C GLU A 26 -0.37 -19.42 5.60
N LEU A 27 0.48 -18.46 5.17
CA LEU A 27 0.24 -17.03 5.39
C LEU A 27 -1.06 -16.58 4.70
N ALA A 28 -1.27 -17.00 3.45
CA ALA A 28 -2.47 -16.68 2.68
C ALA A 28 -3.73 -17.27 3.34
N ARG A 29 -3.66 -18.54 3.79
CA ARG A 29 -4.76 -19.17 4.53
C ARG A 29 -5.11 -18.40 5.81
N GLU A 30 -4.12 -18.01 6.60
CA GLU A 30 -4.33 -17.26 7.84
C GLU A 30 -5.05 -15.94 7.56
N ALA A 31 -4.54 -15.12 6.62
CA ALA A 31 -5.13 -13.84 6.28
C ALA A 31 -6.55 -13.98 5.69
N ALA A 32 -6.74 -14.92 4.76
CA ALA A 32 -8.05 -15.13 4.13
C ALA A 32 -9.08 -15.72 5.12
N THR A 33 -8.67 -16.63 6.01
CA THR A 33 -9.55 -17.15 7.07
C THR A 33 -9.97 -16.03 8.02
N ALA A 34 -9.03 -15.14 8.40
CA ALA A 34 -9.36 -13.98 9.21
C ALA A 34 -10.38 -13.06 8.50
N ALA A 35 -10.18 -12.78 7.21
CA ALA A 35 -11.11 -11.95 6.44
C ALA A 35 -12.50 -12.58 6.30
N LEU A 36 -12.60 -13.89 6.09
CA LEU A 36 -13.88 -14.61 6.04
C LEU A 36 -14.58 -14.61 7.42
N THR A 37 -13.81 -14.79 8.48
CA THR A 37 -14.33 -14.74 9.86
C THR A 37 -14.84 -13.34 10.20
N ASP A 38 -14.09 -12.31 9.86
CA ASP A 38 -14.46 -10.90 10.02
C ASP A 38 -15.74 -10.57 9.24
N ALA A 39 -15.87 -11.11 8.02
CA ALA A 39 -17.08 -10.97 7.19
C ALA A 39 -18.29 -11.77 7.73
N GLY A 40 -18.10 -12.74 8.60
CA GLY A 40 -19.16 -13.64 9.05
C GLY A 40 -19.68 -14.61 7.98
N ILE A 41 -18.83 -14.91 6.96
CA ILE A 41 -19.17 -15.81 5.84
C ILE A 41 -18.19 -16.98 5.76
N THR A 42 -18.46 -17.90 4.85
CA THR A 42 -17.63 -19.08 4.61
C THR A 42 -17.01 -19.07 3.23
N TYR A 43 -15.97 -19.85 3.00
CA TYR A 43 -15.31 -19.88 1.69
C TYR A 43 -16.25 -20.30 0.51
N PRO A 44 -17.24 -21.20 0.66
CA PRO A 44 -18.23 -21.47 -0.38
C PRO A 44 -19.06 -20.27 -0.85
N ASP A 45 -19.13 -19.19 -0.08
CA ASP A 45 -19.81 -17.96 -0.47
C ASP A 45 -18.97 -17.11 -1.47
N ILE A 46 -17.68 -17.39 -1.60
CA ILE A 46 -16.78 -16.72 -2.54
C ILE A 46 -16.97 -17.27 -3.94
N GLU A 47 -17.25 -16.40 -4.89
CA GLU A 47 -17.50 -16.76 -6.28
C GLU A 47 -16.27 -16.64 -7.18
N GLN A 48 -15.33 -15.75 -6.86
CA GLN A 48 -14.05 -15.54 -7.56
C GLN A 48 -12.96 -15.07 -6.60
N ALA A 49 -11.69 -15.25 -6.97
CA ALA A 49 -10.56 -14.74 -6.22
C ALA A 49 -9.58 -13.97 -7.12
N CYS A 50 -9.14 -12.80 -6.65
CA CYS A 50 -8.07 -12.00 -7.24
C CYS A 50 -6.86 -12.06 -6.30
N VAL A 51 -5.70 -12.52 -6.79
CA VAL A 51 -4.53 -12.79 -5.96
C VAL A 51 -3.31 -12.03 -6.45
N GLY A 52 -2.77 -11.15 -5.60
CA GLY A 52 -1.58 -10.34 -5.86
C GLY A 52 -0.32 -10.93 -5.21
N TYR A 53 0.77 -11.07 -5.97
CA TYR A 53 2.10 -11.46 -5.48
C TYR A 53 3.17 -11.09 -6.50
N VAL A 54 4.45 -11.10 -6.09
CA VAL A 54 5.57 -10.70 -6.96
C VAL A 54 6.61 -11.81 -7.12
N HIS A 55 7.07 -12.41 -6.02
CA HIS A 55 8.22 -13.33 -6.00
C HIS A 55 7.85 -14.82 -5.94
N ALA A 56 6.62 -15.19 -6.28
CA ALA A 56 6.21 -16.57 -6.40
C ALA A 56 6.07 -16.99 -7.88
N ASP A 57 6.10 -18.30 -8.12
CA ASP A 57 5.94 -18.86 -9.46
C ASP A 57 4.51 -18.67 -10.00
N SER A 58 4.35 -18.86 -11.32
CA SER A 58 3.03 -18.82 -11.96
C SER A 58 2.05 -19.77 -11.25
N THR A 59 0.78 -19.36 -11.17
CA THR A 59 -0.30 -20.11 -10.48
C THR A 59 -0.16 -20.24 -8.95
N ALA A 60 0.74 -19.48 -8.31
CA ALA A 60 0.86 -19.47 -6.86
C ALA A 60 -0.44 -19.00 -6.16
N GLY A 61 -1.26 -18.18 -6.84
CA GLY A 61 -2.58 -17.79 -6.35
C GLY A 61 -3.52 -18.97 -6.18
N GLN A 62 -3.58 -19.89 -7.14
CA GLN A 62 -4.35 -21.13 -7.00
C GLN A 62 -3.86 -21.95 -5.80
N ARG A 63 -2.53 -22.12 -5.69
CA ARG A 63 -1.95 -22.85 -4.57
C ARG A 63 -2.33 -22.26 -3.22
N ALA A 64 -2.34 -20.91 -3.11
CA ALA A 64 -2.74 -20.21 -1.90
C ALA A 64 -4.23 -20.37 -1.59
N VAL A 65 -5.09 -20.18 -2.60
CA VAL A 65 -6.55 -20.27 -2.44
C VAL A 65 -7.01 -21.70 -2.12
N TYR A 66 -6.32 -22.72 -2.64
CA TYR A 66 -6.66 -24.12 -2.36
C TYR A 66 -6.47 -24.52 -0.89
N GLU A 67 -5.72 -23.74 -0.09
CA GLU A 67 -5.67 -23.93 1.37
C GLU A 67 -6.98 -23.63 2.08
N LEU A 68 -7.89 -22.88 1.44
CA LEU A 68 -9.25 -22.62 1.96
C LEU A 68 -10.24 -23.69 1.52
N GLY A 69 -9.96 -24.39 0.42
CA GLY A 69 -10.80 -25.40 -0.20
C GLY A 69 -10.70 -25.38 -1.72
N MET A 70 -11.34 -26.33 -2.37
CA MET A 70 -11.33 -26.51 -3.82
C MET A 70 -12.76 -26.46 -4.38
N THR A 71 -13.34 -25.26 -4.42
CA THR A 71 -14.73 -25.03 -4.90
C THR A 71 -14.82 -24.87 -6.42
N GLY A 72 -13.69 -24.76 -7.13
CA GLY A 72 -13.64 -24.60 -8.58
C GLY A 72 -13.86 -23.16 -9.06
N ILE A 73 -13.82 -22.17 -8.18
CA ILE A 73 -13.96 -20.76 -8.55
C ILE A 73 -12.80 -20.27 -9.43
N PRO A 74 -13.04 -19.27 -10.30
CA PRO A 74 -11.97 -18.62 -11.04
C PRO A 74 -10.97 -17.91 -10.09
N VAL A 75 -9.67 -18.05 -10.40
CA VAL A 75 -8.59 -17.39 -9.68
C VAL A 75 -7.73 -16.58 -10.66
N LEU A 76 -7.67 -15.26 -10.47
CA LEU A 76 -6.80 -14.35 -11.22
C LEU A 76 -5.50 -14.13 -10.45
N ASN A 77 -4.37 -14.28 -11.14
CA ASN A 77 -3.04 -13.95 -10.60
C ASN A 77 -2.61 -12.59 -11.16
N LEU A 78 -2.22 -11.67 -10.30
CA LEU A 78 -1.95 -10.27 -10.62
C LEU A 78 -0.56 -9.87 -10.12
N ASN A 79 0.19 -9.17 -10.98
CA ASN A 79 1.50 -8.65 -10.64
C ASN A 79 1.68 -7.24 -11.22
N ASN A 80 1.63 -6.24 -10.36
CA ASN A 80 1.99 -4.85 -10.60
C ASN A 80 3.04 -4.42 -9.56
N ASN A 81 4.06 -5.28 -9.36
CA ASN A 81 5.10 -5.06 -8.38
C ASN A 81 4.49 -4.74 -6.99
N CYS A 82 4.96 -3.70 -6.29
CA CYS A 82 4.48 -3.33 -4.95
C CYS A 82 2.97 -2.99 -4.89
N ALA A 83 2.32 -2.68 -6.03
CA ALA A 83 0.89 -2.41 -6.14
C ALA A 83 0.02 -3.66 -6.40
N SER A 84 0.60 -4.87 -6.36
CA SER A 84 -0.12 -6.12 -6.69
C SER A 84 -1.33 -6.37 -5.79
N GLY A 85 -1.23 -6.09 -4.48
CA GLY A 85 -2.36 -6.23 -3.55
C GLY A 85 -3.50 -5.26 -3.84
N SER A 86 -3.19 -3.99 -4.10
CA SER A 86 -4.19 -2.99 -4.49
C SER A 86 -4.78 -3.29 -5.86
N SER A 87 -4.01 -3.87 -6.79
CA SER A 87 -4.52 -4.35 -8.07
C SER A 87 -5.50 -5.51 -7.90
N ALA A 88 -5.24 -6.43 -6.97
CA ALA A 88 -6.17 -7.50 -6.64
C ALA A 88 -7.51 -6.94 -6.12
N LEU A 89 -7.46 -5.94 -5.24
CA LEU A 89 -8.63 -5.23 -4.75
C LEU A 89 -9.38 -4.48 -5.88
N PHE A 90 -8.61 -3.83 -6.78
CA PHE A 90 -9.18 -3.13 -7.94
C PHE A 90 -9.97 -4.07 -8.83
N TYR A 91 -9.40 -5.22 -9.21
CA TYR A 91 -10.10 -6.19 -10.06
C TYR A 91 -11.26 -6.87 -9.33
N ALA A 92 -11.15 -7.14 -8.02
CA ALA A 92 -12.28 -7.63 -7.23
C ALA A 92 -13.48 -6.65 -7.30
N ARG A 93 -13.21 -5.33 -7.14
CA ARG A 93 -14.23 -4.29 -7.32
C ARG A 93 -14.81 -4.27 -8.74
N GLN A 94 -13.95 -4.41 -9.78
CA GLN A 94 -14.42 -4.42 -11.18
C GLN A 94 -15.35 -5.62 -11.45
N LEU A 95 -15.05 -6.81 -10.90
CA LEU A 95 -15.90 -7.99 -11.04
C LEU A 95 -17.28 -7.76 -10.40
N VAL A 96 -17.33 -7.17 -9.22
CA VAL A 96 -18.59 -6.84 -8.55
C VAL A 96 -19.35 -5.73 -9.28
N THR A 97 -18.67 -4.65 -9.65
CA THR A 97 -19.29 -3.52 -10.40
C THR A 97 -19.85 -3.97 -11.75
N GLY A 98 -19.16 -4.90 -12.41
CA GLY A 98 -19.54 -5.47 -13.71
C GLY A 98 -20.61 -6.58 -13.64
N ASN A 99 -21.15 -6.88 -12.46
CA ASN A 99 -22.12 -7.99 -12.27
C ASN A 99 -21.57 -9.38 -12.68
N LEU A 100 -20.26 -9.59 -12.52
CA LEU A 100 -19.62 -10.88 -12.81
C LEU A 100 -19.47 -11.75 -11.55
N ALA A 101 -19.65 -11.17 -10.38
CA ALA A 101 -19.72 -11.83 -9.08
C ALA A 101 -20.36 -10.90 -8.05
N ASP A 102 -20.99 -11.45 -7.03
CA ASP A 102 -21.51 -10.70 -5.88
C ASP A 102 -20.57 -10.73 -4.68
N CYS A 103 -19.67 -11.73 -4.61
CA CYS A 103 -18.71 -11.91 -3.52
C CYS A 103 -17.35 -12.37 -4.06
N VAL A 104 -16.33 -11.55 -3.87
CA VAL A 104 -14.97 -11.78 -4.40
C VAL A 104 -13.95 -11.68 -3.28
N LEU A 105 -13.04 -12.65 -3.22
CA LEU A 105 -11.87 -12.60 -2.34
C LEU A 105 -10.72 -11.85 -3.05
N ALA A 106 -10.28 -10.73 -2.49
CA ALA A 106 -9.00 -10.13 -2.80
C ALA A 106 -7.96 -10.64 -1.80
N LEU A 107 -6.90 -11.28 -2.29
CA LEU A 107 -5.85 -11.89 -1.48
C LEU A 107 -4.48 -11.41 -1.96
N GLY A 108 -3.57 -11.16 -1.05
CA GLY A 108 -2.21 -10.81 -1.39
C GLY A 108 -1.21 -11.42 -0.42
N PHE A 109 -0.09 -11.86 -0.93
CA PHE A 109 0.97 -12.43 -0.10
C PHE A 109 2.34 -12.13 -0.67
N GLU A 110 3.36 -12.23 0.19
CA GLU A 110 4.75 -12.24 -0.25
C GLU A 110 5.58 -13.14 0.66
N LYS A 111 6.50 -13.86 0.05
CA LYS A 111 7.55 -14.63 0.72
C LYS A 111 8.89 -14.21 0.11
N MET A 112 9.49 -13.19 0.71
CA MET A 112 10.69 -12.58 0.18
C MET A 112 11.95 -13.39 0.53
N ARG A 113 12.98 -13.28 -0.31
CA ARG A 113 14.31 -13.85 -0.06
C ARG A 113 15.29 -12.71 0.19
N PRO A 114 16.38 -12.94 0.93
CA PRO A 114 17.48 -11.99 0.98
C PRO A 114 17.95 -11.68 -0.47
N GLY A 115 18.02 -10.38 -0.82
CA GLY A 115 18.41 -9.92 -2.15
C GLY A 115 17.31 -9.90 -3.21
N SER A 116 16.03 -10.23 -2.90
CA SER A 116 14.91 -10.21 -3.86
C SER A 116 14.73 -8.87 -4.56
N LEU A 117 15.07 -7.75 -3.92
CA LEU A 117 14.93 -6.41 -4.51
C LEU A 117 16.08 -6.03 -5.46
N GLY A 118 17.13 -6.84 -5.57
CA GLY A 118 18.33 -6.53 -6.35
C GLY A 118 18.60 -7.44 -7.54
N ALA A 119 17.91 -8.56 -7.69
CA ALA A 119 18.15 -9.51 -8.76
C ALA A 119 16.94 -9.68 -9.68
N PRO A 120 17.09 -9.59 -11.02
CA PRO A 120 15.99 -9.88 -11.93
C PRO A 120 15.57 -11.33 -11.80
N ALA A 121 14.26 -11.59 -11.77
CA ALA A 121 13.70 -12.93 -11.71
C ALA A 121 14.10 -13.78 -12.96
N HIS A 122 14.27 -13.11 -14.11
CA HIS A 122 14.63 -13.70 -15.38
C HIS A 122 15.75 -12.90 -16.06
N PRO A 123 17.03 -13.24 -15.82
CA PRO A 123 18.18 -12.47 -16.34
C PRO A 123 18.25 -12.34 -17.88
N GLN A 124 17.56 -13.22 -18.61
CA GLN A 124 17.54 -13.23 -20.07
C GLN A 124 16.35 -12.46 -20.68
N ALA A 125 15.39 -12.04 -19.85
CA ALA A 125 14.27 -11.22 -20.30
C ALA A 125 14.60 -9.73 -20.20
N ALA A 126 13.93 -8.91 -21.01
CA ALA A 126 14.03 -7.46 -20.89
C ALA A 126 13.62 -7.01 -19.45
N ASN A 127 14.45 -6.19 -18.84
CA ASN A 127 14.16 -5.68 -17.51
C ASN A 127 13.01 -4.64 -17.60
N PRO A 128 11.87 -4.86 -16.96
CA PRO A 128 10.73 -3.94 -17.05
C PRO A 128 11.03 -2.53 -16.53
N VAL A 129 12.03 -2.36 -15.66
CA VAL A 129 12.45 -1.07 -15.13
C VAL A 129 13.70 -0.49 -15.80
N GLU A 130 14.20 -1.09 -16.89
CA GLU A 130 15.43 -0.68 -17.56
C GLU A 130 15.42 0.79 -17.96
N LYS A 131 14.33 1.27 -18.57
CA LYS A 131 14.20 2.68 -18.98
C LYS A 131 14.21 3.65 -17.79
N PHE A 132 13.63 3.26 -16.67
CA PHE A 132 13.69 4.05 -15.42
C PHE A 132 15.12 4.13 -14.89
N VAL A 133 15.84 3.01 -14.92
CA VAL A 133 17.27 2.93 -14.54
C VAL A 133 18.12 3.83 -15.41
N GLU A 134 17.96 3.77 -16.74
CA GLU A 134 18.65 4.62 -17.68
C GLU A 134 18.34 6.10 -17.46
N ALA A 135 17.08 6.45 -17.26
CA ALA A 135 16.66 7.82 -16.98
C ALA A 135 17.25 8.33 -15.66
N ALA A 136 17.15 7.56 -14.56
CA ALA A 136 17.74 7.91 -13.28
C ALA A 136 19.26 8.12 -13.37
N SER A 137 19.97 7.23 -14.10
CA SER A 137 21.42 7.32 -14.29
C SER A 137 21.86 8.53 -15.14
N ARG A 138 20.99 9.01 -16.04
CA ARG A 138 21.23 10.26 -16.78
C ARG A 138 21.06 11.51 -15.91
N LEU A 139 20.13 11.47 -14.96
CA LEU A 139 19.82 12.59 -14.08
C LEU A 139 20.81 12.70 -12.92
N ARG A 140 21.31 11.58 -12.41
CA ARG A 140 22.24 11.53 -11.26
C ARG A 140 23.24 10.41 -11.44
N GLU A 141 24.49 10.66 -11.04
CA GLU A 141 25.52 9.63 -11.00
C GLU A 141 25.19 8.58 -9.93
N PRO A 142 25.14 7.28 -10.30
CA PRO A 142 24.85 6.22 -9.34
C PRO A 142 25.92 6.08 -8.27
N THR A 143 25.51 5.76 -7.03
CA THR A 143 26.42 5.52 -5.91
C THR A 143 26.80 4.04 -5.77
N GLY A 144 26.14 3.15 -6.51
CA GLY A 144 26.26 1.70 -6.39
C GLY A 144 25.28 1.08 -5.39
N ALA A 145 24.36 1.87 -4.86
CA ALA A 145 23.25 1.36 -4.07
C ALA A 145 22.25 0.56 -4.94
N PRO A 146 21.39 -0.29 -4.35
CA PRO A 146 20.31 -0.93 -5.10
C PRO A 146 19.48 0.08 -5.90
N ILE A 147 19.10 -0.29 -7.13
CA ILE A 147 18.52 0.63 -8.11
C ILE A 147 17.28 1.38 -7.59
N VAL A 148 16.44 0.71 -6.82
CA VAL A 148 15.24 1.33 -6.22
C VAL A 148 15.65 2.49 -5.30
N LEU A 149 16.69 2.30 -4.50
CA LEU A 149 17.25 3.35 -3.63
C LEU A 149 17.82 4.52 -4.44
N GLU A 150 18.54 4.24 -5.54
CA GLU A 150 19.10 5.29 -6.41
C GLU A 150 18.00 6.16 -7.03
N MET A 151 16.87 5.56 -7.43
CA MET A 151 15.74 6.31 -7.99
C MET A 151 15.12 7.26 -6.94
N PHE A 152 14.81 6.76 -5.75
CA PHE A 152 14.24 7.60 -4.69
C PHE A 152 15.25 8.61 -4.12
N ARG A 153 16.54 8.25 -4.07
CA ARG A 153 17.61 9.20 -3.78
C ARG A 153 17.61 10.36 -4.77
N ALA A 154 17.58 10.05 -6.06
CA ALA A 154 17.57 11.08 -7.10
C ALA A 154 16.37 12.02 -6.94
N ALA A 155 15.19 11.49 -6.67
CA ALA A 155 13.97 12.26 -6.43
C ALA A 155 14.10 13.14 -5.16
N GLY A 156 14.61 12.58 -4.06
CA GLY A 156 14.83 13.34 -2.82
C GLY A 156 15.79 14.49 -3.00
N LEU A 157 16.93 14.27 -3.67
CA LEU A 157 17.91 15.33 -3.95
C LEU A 157 17.33 16.40 -4.86
N GLU A 158 16.57 16.03 -5.90
CA GLU A 158 15.90 17.01 -6.75
C GLU A 158 14.90 17.85 -5.95
N HIS A 159 14.14 17.24 -5.06
CA HIS A 159 13.19 17.93 -4.21
C HIS A 159 13.89 18.88 -3.22
N MET A 160 15.03 18.48 -2.65
CA MET A 160 15.85 19.35 -1.81
C MET A 160 16.39 20.55 -2.59
N GLU A 161 16.87 20.34 -3.82
CA GLU A 161 17.43 21.40 -4.68
C GLU A 161 16.38 22.39 -5.18
N ARG A 162 15.20 21.89 -5.56
CA ARG A 162 14.13 22.72 -6.12
C ARG A 162 13.37 23.50 -5.06
N PHE A 163 13.10 22.86 -3.91
CA PHE A 163 12.14 23.36 -2.93
C PHE A 163 12.73 23.60 -1.55
N GLY A 164 13.99 23.21 -1.32
CA GLY A 164 14.66 23.42 -0.03
C GLY A 164 14.27 22.43 1.07
N THR A 165 13.61 21.32 0.73
CA THR A 165 13.31 20.23 1.68
C THR A 165 14.59 19.71 2.29
N THR A 166 14.57 19.36 3.57
CA THR A 166 15.75 18.98 4.32
C THR A 166 15.79 17.48 4.64
N ALA A 167 16.99 16.95 4.87
CA ALA A 167 17.16 15.56 5.36
C ALA A 167 16.44 15.33 6.70
N GLU A 168 16.34 16.37 7.54
CA GLU A 168 15.60 16.32 8.80
C GLU A 168 14.11 16.11 8.58
N GLN A 169 13.50 16.78 7.58
CA GLN A 169 12.10 16.58 7.25
C GLN A 169 11.81 15.16 6.77
N PHE A 170 12.68 14.56 5.97
CA PHE A 170 12.60 13.14 5.62
C PHE A 170 12.73 12.23 6.85
N ALA A 171 13.64 12.54 7.77
CA ALA A 171 13.80 11.75 8.99
C ALA A 171 12.59 11.85 9.93
N LYS A 172 11.94 13.01 10.04
CA LYS A 172 10.70 13.21 10.82
C LYS A 172 9.55 12.33 10.33
N VAL A 173 9.46 12.06 9.01
CA VAL A 173 8.50 11.08 8.46
C VAL A 173 8.74 9.70 9.08
N ALA A 174 9.98 9.25 9.09
CA ALA A 174 10.31 7.94 9.66
C ALA A 174 10.07 7.89 11.19
N GLU A 175 10.43 8.95 11.92
CA GLU A 175 10.12 9.07 13.35
C GLU A 175 8.62 8.91 13.62
N LYS A 176 7.79 9.62 12.85
CA LYS A 176 6.32 9.51 12.92
C LYS A 176 5.85 8.07 12.69
N ASN A 177 6.31 7.42 11.61
CA ASN A 177 5.86 6.07 11.24
C ASN A 177 6.32 5.01 12.25
N HIS A 178 7.53 5.09 12.78
CA HIS A 178 7.99 4.22 13.87
C HIS A 178 7.18 4.43 15.16
N ARG A 179 6.80 5.66 15.49
CA ARG A 179 5.93 5.97 16.62
C ARG A 179 4.53 5.40 16.43
N HIS A 180 3.95 5.53 15.24
CA HIS A 180 2.62 4.99 14.94
C HIS A 180 2.58 3.46 15.02
N SER A 181 3.62 2.77 14.54
CA SER A 181 3.67 1.30 14.55
C SER A 181 3.76 0.68 15.93
N ALA A 182 4.16 1.42 16.94
CA ALA A 182 4.30 0.91 18.31
C ALA A 182 3.01 0.29 18.85
N ALA A 183 1.86 0.84 18.46
CA ALA A 183 0.53 0.33 18.83
C ALA A 183 -0.01 -0.75 17.88
N ASN A 184 0.71 -1.09 16.77
CA ASN A 184 0.24 -2.05 15.79
C ASN A 184 0.74 -3.48 16.08
N PRO A 185 -0.12 -4.44 16.48
CA PRO A 185 0.30 -5.82 16.76
C PRO A 185 0.80 -6.54 15.49
N ASN A 186 0.37 -6.11 14.30
CA ASN A 186 0.72 -6.72 13.01
C ASN A 186 2.02 -6.15 12.41
N ALA A 187 2.63 -5.12 13.03
CA ALA A 187 3.85 -4.52 12.52
C ALA A 187 5.08 -5.39 12.74
N GLN A 188 5.99 -5.38 11.76
CA GLN A 188 7.30 -6.03 11.83
C GLN A 188 8.18 -5.37 12.88
N PHE A 189 8.23 -4.02 12.87
CA PHE A 189 8.93 -3.21 13.84
C PHE A 189 7.94 -2.41 14.69
N ARG A 190 8.19 -2.37 16.00
CA ARG A 190 7.36 -1.65 16.96
C ARG A 190 8.19 -0.80 17.92
N GLU A 191 9.47 -0.69 17.63
CA GLU A 191 10.39 0.15 18.37
C GLU A 191 10.18 1.62 17.98
N VAL A 192 10.15 2.48 18.99
CA VAL A 192 10.10 3.93 18.81
C VAL A 192 11.53 4.47 18.80
N TYR A 193 11.84 5.29 17.82
CA TYR A 193 13.15 5.94 17.68
C TYR A 193 12.98 7.45 17.74
N SER A 194 13.95 8.12 18.35
CA SER A 194 14.08 9.58 18.29
C SER A 194 14.60 10.03 16.92
N LEU A 195 14.40 11.30 16.61
CA LEU A 195 14.92 11.90 15.38
C LEU A 195 16.43 11.71 15.23
N ASP A 196 17.19 11.90 16.33
CA ASP A 196 18.64 11.74 16.36
C ASP A 196 19.06 10.29 16.07
N GLU A 197 18.34 9.29 16.62
CA GLU A 197 18.58 7.88 16.32
C GLU A 197 18.32 7.55 14.85
N ILE A 198 17.29 8.13 14.26
CA ILE A 198 17.00 7.94 12.81
C ILE A 198 18.10 8.56 11.97
N LEU A 199 18.46 9.81 12.22
CA LEU A 199 19.50 10.54 11.47
C LEU A 199 20.89 9.89 11.61
N SER A 200 21.21 9.34 12.79
CA SER A 200 22.49 8.66 13.06
C SER A 200 22.50 7.19 12.70
N SER A 201 21.39 6.62 12.25
CA SER A 201 21.34 5.21 11.82
C SER A 201 22.19 5.01 10.56
N THR A 202 22.53 3.75 10.23
CA THR A 202 23.43 3.44 9.11
C THR A 202 22.98 4.16 7.84
N LEU A 203 23.87 4.98 7.25
CA LEU A 203 23.65 5.61 5.96
C LEU A 203 23.54 4.51 4.88
N VAL A 204 22.47 4.53 4.12
CA VAL A 204 22.23 3.58 3.03
C VAL A 204 22.55 4.24 1.69
N CYS A 205 22.03 5.43 1.46
CA CYS A 205 22.22 6.22 0.25
C CYS A 205 21.80 7.67 0.57
N ASP A 206 22.76 8.60 0.66
CA ASP A 206 22.48 10.00 1.05
C ASP A 206 21.31 10.60 0.26
N PRO A 207 20.27 11.19 0.92
CA PRO A 207 20.12 11.49 2.35
C PRO A 207 19.46 10.39 3.20
N LEU A 208 19.24 9.17 2.67
CA LEU A 208 18.50 8.10 3.34
C LEU A 208 19.36 7.28 4.30
N THR A 209 18.94 7.19 5.54
CA THR A 209 19.47 6.24 6.52
C THR A 209 18.58 4.99 6.61
N LYS A 210 19.07 3.93 7.23
CA LYS A 210 18.41 2.62 7.31
C LYS A 210 17.00 2.69 7.90
N LEU A 211 16.77 3.51 8.92
CA LEU A 211 15.48 3.64 9.58
C LEU A 211 14.46 4.45 8.76
N GLN A 212 14.87 5.04 7.64
CA GLN A 212 14.02 5.75 6.69
C GLN A 212 13.58 4.86 5.51
N CYS A 213 13.98 3.58 5.51
CA CYS A 213 13.71 2.63 4.43
C CYS A 213 12.80 1.50 4.93
N SER A 214 11.82 1.12 4.11
CA SER A 214 11.00 -0.04 4.41
C SER A 214 11.82 -1.33 4.41
N PRO A 215 11.57 -2.25 5.35
CA PRO A 215 12.23 -3.55 5.34
C PRO A 215 11.62 -4.48 4.29
N THR A 216 12.38 -5.46 3.83
CA THR A 216 11.81 -6.66 3.21
C THR A 216 10.98 -7.41 4.25
N SER A 217 9.83 -7.95 3.83
CA SER A 217 8.88 -8.57 4.75
C SER A 217 8.21 -9.79 4.13
N ASP A 218 7.91 -10.78 4.97
CA ASP A 218 6.98 -11.86 4.67
C ASP A 218 5.62 -11.53 5.28
N GLY A 219 4.54 -11.86 4.58
CA GLY A 219 3.20 -11.65 5.10
C GLY A 219 2.10 -11.80 4.05
N SER A 220 0.87 -11.77 4.52
CA SER A 220 -0.33 -11.84 3.70
C SER A 220 -1.42 -10.93 4.24
N ALA A 221 -2.31 -10.47 3.36
CA ALA A 221 -3.51 -9.74 3.70
C ALA A 221 -4.64 -10.09 2.73
N ALA A 222 -5.89 -9.98 3.18
CA ALA A 222 -7.07 -10.31 2.40
C ALA A 222 -8.23 -9.36 2.70
N ALA A 223 -9.13 -9.21 1.72
CA ALA A 223 -10.37 -8.49 1.84
C ALA A 223 -11.51 -9.24 1.12
N VAL A 224 -12.69 -9.26 1.73
CA VAL A 224 -13.93 -9.75 1.10
C VAL A 224 -14.67 -8.55 0.52
N VAL A 225 -14.84 -8.56 -0.82
CA VAL A 225 -15.42 -7.48 -1.60
C VAL A 225 -16.77 -7.93 -2.14
N VAL A 226 -17.83 -7.18 -1.85
CA VAL A 226 -19.19 -7.61 -2.14
C VAL A 226 -20.06 -6.51 -2.75
N SER A 227 -21.15 -6.94 -3.39
CA SER A 227 -22.21 -6.06 -3.87
C SER A 227 -23.12 -5.56 -2.73
N GLU A 228 -23.87 -4.49 -2.99
CA GLU A 228 -24.89 -3.98 -2.07
C GLU A 228 -25.97 -5.05 -1.78
N GLU A 229 -26.39 -5.79 -2.80
CA GLU A 229 -27.34 -6.87 -2.66
C GLU A 229 -26.84 -8.02 -1.77
N PHE A 230 -25.53 -8.28 -1.80
CA PHE A 230 -24.92 -9.25 -0.89
C PHE A 230 -24.93 -8.74 0.56
N VAL A 231 -24.60 -7.45 0.78
CA VAL A 231 -24.67 -6.81 2.10
C VAL A 231 -26.07 -6.92 2.70
N GLU A 232 -27.09 -6.57 1.92
CA GLU A 232 -28.50 -6.64 2.34
C GLU A 232 -28.92 -8.07 2.68
N ARG A 233 -28.62 -9.02 1.80
CA ARG A 233 -29.01 -10.43 1.92
C ARG A 233 -28.40 -11.12 3.14
N HIS A 234 -27.17 -10.71 3.53
CA HIS A 234 -26.44 -11.29 4.65
C HIS A 234 -26.49 -10.43 5.92
N GLY A 235 -27.13 -9.26 5.90
CA GLY A 235 -27.27 -8.38 7.08
C GLY A 235 -25.93 -7.75 7.52
N LEU A 236 -25.04 -7.37 6.59
CA LEU A 236 -23.67 -6.93 6.85
C LEU A 236 -23.51 -5.40 6.88
N ALA A 237 -24.60 -4.63 6.97
CA ALA A 237 -24.58 -3.17 6.85
C ALA A 237 -23.68 -2.48 7.91
N ASP A 238 -23.66 -2.98 9.15
CA ASP A 238 -22.93 -2.35 10.27
C ASP A 238 -21.42 -2.40 10.07
N GLN A 239 -20.91 -3.42 9.38
CA GLN A 239 -19.48 -3.61 9.12
C GLN A 239 -19.03 -3.21 7.72
N ALA A 240 -19.98 -2.90 6.84
CA ALA A 240 -19.70 -2.57 5.45
C ALA A 240 -18.94 -1.24 5.31
N VAL A 241 -17.83 -1.27 4.57
CA VAL A 241 -17.04 -0.09 4.20
C VAL A 241 -17.13 0.07 2.68
N GLU A 242 -17.73 1.16 2.22
CA GLU A 242 -17.94 1.42 0.80
C GLU A 242 -16.66 1.87 0.10
N ILE A 243 -16.34 1.31 -1.07
CA ILE A 243 -15.31 1.83 -1.98
C ILE A 243 -15.98 2.87 -2.88
N VAL A 244 -15.87 4.15 -2.52
CA VAL A 244 -16.54 5.26 -3.22
C VAL A 244 -15.75 5.76 -4.43
N GLY A 245 -14.44 5.59 -4.45
CA GLY A 245 -13.58 5.92 -5.58
C GLY A 245 -12.39 4.97 -5.65
N GLN A 246 -12.03 4.51 -6.85
CA GLN A 246 -10.84 3.66 -7.02
C GLN A 246 -10.32 3.75 -8.44
N VAL A 247 -9.03 4.04 -8.57
CA VAL A 247 -8.33 4.16 -9.85
C VAL A 247 -7.05 3.36 -9.81
N LEU A 248 -6.78 2.65 -10.89
CA LEU A 248 -5.47 2.09 -11.21
C LEU A 248 -4.99 2.82 -12.48
N ALA A 249 -3.88 3.52 -12.38
CA ALA A 249 -3.26 4.24 -13.48
C ALA A 249 -1.84 3.72 -13.75
N THR A 250 -1.35 3.93 -14.97
CA THR A 250 0.03 3.67 -15.37
C THR A 250 0.67 4.94 -15.87
N ASP A 251 1.96 4.94 -16.17
CA ASP A 251 2.71 6.11 -16.62
C ASP A 251 2.23 6.69 -17.96
N THR A 252 2.58 7.94 -18.15
CA THR A 252 2.49 8.71 -19.40
C THR A 252 3.89 9.02 -19.94
N GLU A 253 3.98 9.66 -21.09
CA GLU A 253 5.26 9.93 -21.79
C GLU A 253 6.25 10.74 -20.93
N ASP A 254 5.77 11.54 -19.99
CA ASP A 254 6.53 12.38 -19.06
C ASP A 254 7.17 11.63 -17.86
N ALA A 255 6.96 10.32 -17.76
CA ALA A 255 7.47 9.51 -16.64
C ALA A 255 9.00 9.50 -16.50
N TYR A 256 9.72 9.90 -17.54
CA TYR A 256 11.20 9.89 -17.58
C TYR A 256 11.83 11.31 -17.60
N ASP A 257 11.03 12.37 -17.47
CA ASP A 257 11.48 13.75 -17.66
C ASP A 257 12.35 14.26 -16.50
N ASN A 258 12.07 13.83 -15.30
CA ASN A 258 12.78 14.24 -14.08
C ASN A 258 12.74 13.15 -13.01
N ALA A 259 13.51 13.32 -11.92
CA ALA A 259 13.62 12.29 -10.90
C ALA A 259 12.32 12.09 -10.09
N LEU A 260 11.49 13.13 -9.95
CA LEU A 260 10.19 13.02 -9.28
C LEU A 260 9.22 12.16 -10.12
N SER A 261 9.20 12.36 -11.44
CA SER A 261 8.37 11.56 -12.36
C SER A 261 8.78 10.09 -12.36
N ILE A 262 10.11 9.79 -12.35
CA ILE A 262 10.65 8.42 -12.32
C ILE A 262 10.14 7.60 -11.14
N VAL A 263 9.89 8.22 -9.99
CA VAL A 263 9.37 7.53 -8.80
C VAL A 263 7.84 7.59 -8.69
N GLY A 264 7.15 7.97 -9.76
CA GLY A 264 5.71 7.82 -9.90
C GLY A 264 4.85 8.95 -9.32
N THR A 265 5.40 10.17 -9.13
CA THR A 265 4.57 11.31 -8.66
C THR A 265 3.45 11.64 -9.64
N GLY A 266 3.71 11.61 -10.95
CA GLY A 266 2.72 11.88 -12.00
C GLY A 266 1.58 10.85 -12.02
N VAL A 267 1.89 9.56 -11.96
CA VAL A 267 0.87 8.50 -11.93
C VAL A 267 0.05 8.54 -10.64
N SER A 268 0.68 8.84 -9.50
CA SER A 268 0.00 8.98 -8.21
C SER A 268 -0.98 10.16 -8.22
N LYS A 269 -0.56 11.31 -8.76
CA LYS A 269 -1.40 12.49 -8.90
C LYS A 269 -2.63 12.22 -9.76
N ARG A 270 -2.44 11.65 -10.97
CA ARG A 270 -3.57 11.33 -11.86
C ARG A 270 -4.53 10.32 -11.24
N ALA A 271 -4.01 9.30 -10.55
CA ALA A 271 -4.85 8.32 -9.87
C ALA A 271 -5.66 8.98 -8.74
N ALA A 272 -5.05 9.89 -7.98
CA ALA A 272 -5.73 10.63 -6.91
C ALA A 272 -6.83 11.54 -7.44
N GLU A 273 -6.52 12.38 -8.43
CA GLU A 273 -7.49 13.30 -9.06
C GLU A 273 -8.73 12.56 -9.58
N GLN A 274 -8.53 11.45 -10.30
CA GLN A 274 -9.63 10.63 -10.81
C GLN A 274 -10.40 9.91 -9.70
N ALA A 275 -9.73 9.47 -8.63
CA ALA A 275 -10.39 8.83 -7.51
C ALA A 275 -11.25 9.83 -6.72
N TYR A 276 -10.76 11.04 -6.51
CA TYR A 276 -11.55 12.14 -5.91
C TYR A 276 -12.77 12.49 -6.77
N GLU A 277 -12.61 12.58 -8.10
CA GLU A 277 -13.73 12.83 -9.02
C GLU A 277 -14.79 11.72 -8.92
N GLN A 278 -14.38 10.43 -8.93
CA GLN A 278 -15.31 9.32 -8.75
C GLN A 278 -16.06 9.36 -7.42
N ALA A 279 -15.37 9.72 -6.34
CA ALA A 279 -15.92 9.79 -4.99
C ALA A 279 -16.74 11.06 -4.75
N GLN A 280 -16.62 12.08 -5.60
CA GLN A 280 -17.13 13.44 -5.37
C GLN A 280 -16.62 14.05 -4.05
N LEU A 281 -15.35 13.83 -3.77
CA LEU A 281 -14.64 14.28 -2.58
C LEU A 281 -13.35 15.01 -2.99
N GLY A 282 -12.72 15.69 -2.02
CA GLY A 282 -11.42 16.31 -2.18
C GLY A 282 -10.45 15.90 -1.06
N PRO A 283 -9.19 16.35 -1.11
CA PRO A 283 -8.21 16.06 -0.06
C PRO A 283 -8.66 16.49 1.35
N ASP A 284 -9.45 17.56 1.44
CA ASP A 284 -9.95 18.09 2.71
C ASP A 284 -11.04 17.23 3.37
N ASP A 285 -11.65 16.32 2.61
CA ASP A 285 -12.68 15.40 3.10
C ASP A 285 -12.09 14.10 3.67
N ILE A 286 -10.78 13.89 3.54
CA ILE A 286 -10.09 12.68 4.01
C ILE A 286 -9.68 12.83 5.47
N ASP A 287 -9.98 11.84 6.29
CA ASP A 287 -9.61 11.81 7.71
C ASP A 287 -8.33 11.01 7.97
N VAL A 288 -8.19 9.85 7.31
CA VAL A 288 -7.12 8.89 7.53
C VAL A 288 -6.56 8.37 6.21
N ILE A 289 -5.23 8.26 6.13
CA ILE A 289 -4.52 7.88 4.90
C ILE A 289 -3.53 6.75 5.20
N GLU A 290 -3.57 5.69 4.42
CA GLU A 290 -2.50 4.69 4.31
C GLU A 290 -1.83 4.87 2.94
N LEU A 291 -0.61 5.38 2.89
CA LEU A 291 0.10 5.64 1.65
C LEU A 291 1.38 4.81 1.51
N HIS A 292 1.96 4.82 0.32
CA HIS A 292 3.14 4.04 -0.03
C HIS A 292 4.44 4.78 0.37
N ASP A 293 4.88 4.59 1.60
CA ASP A 293 6.11 5.13 2.15
C ASP A 293 7.26 4.10 2.11
N CYS A 294 7.57 3.55 0.94
CA CYS A 294 8.72 2.62 0.84
C CYS A 294 10.05 3.26 1.28
N PHE A 295 10.13 4.58 1.17
CA PHE A 295 11.16 5.46 1.74
C PHE A 295 10.49 6.73 2.26
N SER A 296 11.08 7.35 3.27
CA SER A 296 10.54 8.60 3.85
C SER A 296 10.41 9.73 2.83
N ILE A 297 11.29 9.78 1.83
CA ILE A 297 11.19 10.70 0.69
C ILE A 297 9.85 10.52 -0.02
N ASN A 298 9.46 9.27 -0.32
CA ASN A 298 8.24 9.01 -1.07
C ASN A 298 6.98 9.47 -0.34
N GLU A 299 6.97 9.45 0.98
CA GLU A 299 5.82 9.94 1.74
C GLU A 299 5.60 11.44 1.51
N ILE A 300 6.66 12.25 1.54
CA ILE A 300 6.57 13.71 1.24
C ILE A 300 6.09 13.94 -0.19
N LEU A 301 6.68 13.25 -1.17
CA LEU A 301 6.25 13.35 -2.57
C LEU A 301 4.78 12.94 -2.75
N THR A 302 4.34 11.96 -1.99
CA THR A 302 2.95 11.47 -2.05
C THR A 302 1.97 12.47 -1.42
N TYR A 303 2.33 13.22 -0.39
CA TYR A 303 1.49 14.30 0.14
C TYR A 303 1.12 15.31 -0.95
N GLU A 304 2.10 15.71 -1.75
CA GLU A 304 1.93 16.63 -2.87
C GLU A 304 1.11 16.00 -4.01
N ALA A 305 1.42 14.75 -4.36
CA ALA A 305 0.70 14.02 -5.39
C ALA A 305 -0.78 13.77 -5.03
N LEU A 306 -1.09 13.56 -3.75
CA LEU A 306 -2.47 13.43 -3.24
C LEU A 306 -3.17 14.79 -3.07
N GLY A 307 -2.48 15.92 -3.32
CA GLY A 307 -3.05 17.27 -3.19
C GLY A 307 -3.27 17.72 -1.74
N LEU A 308 -2.56 17.14 -0.77
CA LEU A 308 -2.63 17.58 0.63
C LEU A 308 -1.96 18.94 0.82
N CYS A 309 -1.03 19.29 -0.08
CA CYS A 309 -0.37 20.57 -0.20
C CYS A 309 0.06 20.84 -1.64
N ALA A 310 0.57 22.02 -1.94
CA ALA A 310 1.18 22.30 -3.23
C ALA A 310 2.55 21.60 -3.38
N GLU A 311 3.03 21.50 -4.63
CA GLU A 311 4.34 20.94 -4.94
C GLU A 311 5.44 21.75 -4.22
N GLY A 312 6.32 21.05 -3.49
CA GLY A 312 7.39 21.63 -2.69
C GLY A 312 7.02 21.96 -1.25
N GLU A 313 5.76 21.83 -0.84
CA GLU A 313 5.30 22.16 0.51
C GLU A 313 5.18 20.95 1.46
N GLY A 314 5.43 19.74 0.96
CA GLY A 314 5.27 18.51 1.75
C GLY A 314 6.16 18.47 3.00
N GLY A 315 7.38 19.05 2.94
CA GLY A 315 8.24 19.21 4.11
C GLY A 315 7.66 20.12 5.20
N ALA A 316 6.97 21.18 4.80
CA ALA A 316 6.30 22.08 5.73
C ALA A 316 5.11 21.42 6.46
N LEU A 317 4.37 20.52 5.79
CA LEU A 317 3.35 19.70 6.45
C LEU A 317 3.91 18.82 7.56
N VAL A 318 5.10 18.24 7.32
CA VAL A 318 5.80 17.42 8.31
C VAL A 318 6.17 18.27 9.53
N ASP A 319 6.78 19.44 9.32
CA ASP A 319 7.21 20.34 10.40
C ASP A 319 6.03 20.88 11.21
N ALA A 320 4.90 21.11 10.57
CA ALA A 320 3.65 21.54 11.23
C ALA A 320 2.96 20.41 12.01
N GLY A 321 3.42 19.14 11.91
CA GLY A 321 2.73 18.00 12.50
C GLY A 321 1.34 17.76 11.90
N ALA A 322 1.10 18.22 10.68
CA ALA A 322 -0.22 18.16 10.04
C ALA A 322 -0.64 16.74 9.62
N THR A 323 0.32 15.79 9.58
CA THR A 323 0.15 14.42 9.06
C THR A 323 0.25 13.32 10.14
N THR A 324 0.05 13.69 11.40
CA THR A 324 0.06 12.76 12.54
C THR A 324 -1.18 12.97 13.42
N TYR A 325 -1.32 12.16 14.47
CA TYR A 325 -2.43 12.31 15.43
C TYR A 325 -2.50 13.74 15.99
N GLY A 326 -3.68 14.32 15.94
CA GLY A 326 -3.92 15.72 16.30
C GLY A 326 -3.67 16.73 15.18
N GLY A 327 -3.13 16.29 14.03
CA GLY A 327 -3.00 17.09 12.82
C GLY A 327 -4.29 17.08 11.97
N LYS A 328 -4.20 17.64 10.77
CA LYS A 328 -5.33 17.68 9.83
C LYS A 328 -5.67 16.30 9.28
N TRP A 329 -4.67 15.52 8.97
CA TRP A 329 -4.79 14.11 8.53
C TRP A 329 -3.98 13.21 9.45
N VAL A 330 -4.41 11.97 9.62
CA VAL A 330 -3.53 10.95 10.19
C VAL A 330 -3.03 10.07 9.06
N VAL A 331 -1.73 10.18 8.76
CA VAL A 331 -1.09 9.43 7.68
C VAL A 331 -0.31 8.25 8.28
N ASN A 332 -0.53 7.08 7.69
CA ASN A 332 0.08 5.82 8.10
C ASN A 332 -0.10 5.49 9.59
N PRO A 333 -1.36 5.46 10.12
CA PRO A 333 -1.61 5.07 11.50
C PRO A 333 -1.10 3.67 11.81
N SER A 334 -0.99 2.80 10.80
CA SER A 334 -0.42 1.45 10.94
C SER A 334 1.10 1.42 11.16
N GLY A 335 1.79 2.54 10.94
CA GLY A 335 3.26 2.65 10.91
C GLY A 335 3.84 2.65 9.50
N GLY A 336 2.99 2.63 8.47
CA GLY A 336 3.40 2.64 7.07
C GLY A 336 4.27 1.45 6.67
N LEU A 337 4.82 1.51 5.47
CA LEU A 337 5.73 0.47 4.97
C LEU A 337 7.06 0.48 5.71
N ILE A 338 7.52 1.67 6.13
CA ILE A 338 8.80 1.87 6.84
C ILE A 338 8.85 1.01 8.11
N SER A 339 7.78 0.95 8.87
CA SER A 339 7.78 0.29 10.18
C SER A 339 6.87 -0.93 10.27
N LYS A 340 5.64 -0.88 9.73
CA LYS A 340 4.76 -2.05 9.66
C LYS A 340 5.39 -3.17 8.84
N GLY A 341 6.11 -2.81 7.75
CA GLY A 341 6.71 -3.76 6.83
C GLY A 341 6.09 -3.68 5.43
N HIS A 342 6.80 -4.28 4.45
CA HIS A 342 6.45 -4.18 3.05
C HIS A 342 6.53 -5.51 2.30
N PRO A 343 5.64 -6.49 2.59
CA PRO A 343 5.46 -7.67 1.73
C PRO A 343 4.71 -7.21 0.48
N LEU A 344 5.39 -7.20 -0.69
CA LEU A 344 4.97 -6.48 -1.89
C LEU A 344 3.52 -6.80 -2.31
N GLY A 345 3.18 -8.08 -2.41
CA GLY A 345 1.85 -8.53 -2.81
C GLY A 345 0.76 -8.29 -1.77
N ALA A 346 1.12 -8.16 -0.49
CA ALA A 346 0.15 -7.99 0.60
C ALA A 346 -0.10 -6.52 0.96
N THR A 347 0.84 -5.61 0.68
CA THR A 347 0.84 -4.23 1.18
C THR A 347 -0.47 -3.49 0.93
N GLY A 348 -0.98 -3.51 -0.30
CA GLY A 348 -2.21 -2.77 -0.62
C GLY A 348 -3.47 -3.30 0.06
N LEU A 349 -3.52 -4.60 0.33
CA LEU A 349 -4.62 -5.21 1.10
C LEU A 349 -4.46 -4.97 2.60
N ALA A 350 -3.23 -4.88 3.11
CA ALA A 350 -2.99 -4.47 4.50
C ALA A 350 -3.38 -2.99 4.74
N GLN A 351 -3.21 -2.12 3.73
CA GLN A 351 -3.74 -0.75 3.77
C GLN A 351 -5.28 -0.77 3.80
N CYS A 352 -5.92 -1.62 2.99
CA CYS A 352 -7.37 -1.83 3.02
C CYS A 352 -7.85 -2.32 4.39
N ALA A 353 -7.13 -3.26 5.00
CA ALA A 353 -7.46 -3.79 6.33
C ALA A 353 -7.38 -2.69 7.40
N GLU A 354 -6.28 -1.93 7.45
CA GLU A 354 -6.14 -0.84 8.41
C GLU A 354 -7.25 0.20 8.25
N LEU A 355 -7.52 0.66 7.04
CA LEU A 355 -8.58 1.64 6.80
C LEU A 355 -9.98 1.10 7.11
N SER A 356 -10.23 -0.18 6.87
CA SER A 356 -11.50 -0.81 7.26
C SER A 356 -11.69 -0.81 8.78
N TRP A 357 -10.65 -1.18 9.55
CA TRP A 357 -10.69 -1.11 11.00
C TRP A 357 -10.86 0.32 11.52
N GLN A 358 -10.16 1.29 10.91
CA GLN A 358 -10.29 2.71 11.27
C GLN A 358 -11.72 3.22 11.06
N LEU A 359 -12.34 2.93 9.93
CA LEU A 359 -13.68 3.39 9.59
C LEU A 359 -14.78 2.66 10.38
N ARG A 360 -14.51 1.43 10.85
CA ARG A 360 -15.41 0.68 11.74
C ARG A 360 -15.26 1.09 13.20
N GLY A 361 -14.16 1.73 13.60
CA GLY A 361 -13.83 2.05 14.99
C GLY A 361 -13.17 0.88 15.73
N GLU A 362 -12.49 -0.01 15.00
CA GLU A 362 -11.89 -1.28 15.49
C GLU A 362 -10.35 -1.26 15.49
N ALA A 363 -9.74 -0.09 15.22
CA ALA A 363 -8.27 0.02 15.12
C ALA A 363 -7.55 0.06 16.50
N GLU A 364 -8.27 -0.16 17.60
CA GLU A 364 -7.74 -0.22 18.95
C GLU A 364 -6.89 1.02 19.32
N GLY A 365 -5.67 0.82 19.84
CA GLY A 365 -4.75 1.91 20.22
C GLY A 365 -4.27 2.81 19.06
N ARG A 366 -4.64 2.49 17.82
CA ARG A 366 -4.33 3.28 16.61
C ARG A 366 -5.54 4.08 16.09
N GLN A 367 -6.67 3.98 16.78
CA GLN A 367 -7.91 4.57 16.29
C GLN A 367 -7.77 6.08 16.05
N VAL A 368 -8.16 6.52 14.85
CA VAL A 368 -8.34 7.91 14.50
C VAL A 368 -9.78 8.30 14.87
N ASP A 369 -9.93 9.14 15.85
CA ASP A 369 -11.24 9.52 16.37
C ASP A 369 -12.10 10.20 15.29
N GLY A 370 -13.31 9.69 15.10
CA GLY A 370 -14.28 10.28 14.19
C GLY A 370 -14.01 10.03 12.70
N ALA A 371 -13.04 9.18 12.32
CA ALA A 371 -12.73 8.87 10.93
C ALA A 371 -13.96 8.33 10.18
N ARG A 372 -14.29 8.93 9.05
CA ARG A 372 -15.42 8.59 8.17
C ARG A 372 -14.99 8.29 6.74
N VAL A 373 -13.90 8.91 6.30
CA VAL A 373 -13.34 8.77 4.95
C VAL A 373 -11.86 8.41 5.04
N GLY A 374 -11.49 7.31 4.42
CA GLY A 374 -10.11 6.84 4.35
C GLY A 374 -9.60 6.81 2.91
N LEU A 375 -8.31 7.04 2.72
CA LEU A 375 -7.65 6.92 1.42
C LEU A 375 -6.47 5.98 1.51
N ALA A 376 -6.41 4.98 0.60
CA ALA A 376 -5.22 4.18 0.35
C ALA A 376 -4.52 4.64 -0.92
N HIS A 377 -3.21 4.79 -0.87
CA HIS A 377 -2.34 4.98 -2.04
C HIS A 377 -1.28 3.89 -2.06
N ASN A 378 -1.16 3.19 -3.18
CA ASN A 378 -0.17 2.15 -3.38
C ASN A 378 0.52 2.30 -4.73
N LEU A 379 1.85 2.23 -4.74
CA LEU A 379 2.68 2.44 -5.92
C LEU A 379 3.52 1.19 -6.20
N GLY A 380 3.51 0.73 -7.45
CA GLY A 380 4.38 -0.32 -7.95
C GLY A 380 5.37 0.22 -8.98
N LEU A 381 6.66 0.00 -8.76
CA LEU A 381 7.67 0.38 -9.74
C LEU A 381 7.46 -0.35 -11.08
N GLY A 382 7.64 0.40 -12.16
CA GLY A 382 7.42 -0.09 -13.53
C GLY A 382 6.03 0.06 -14.10
N SER A 383 5.27 0.73 -13.58
CA SER A 383 4.46 1.76 -13.03
C SER A 383 3.03 1.34 -12.83
N ALA A 384 2.59 1.29 -11.64
CA ALA A 384 1.17 1.16 -11.31
C ALA A 384 0.88 2.00 -10.06
N GLY A 385 0.07 3.06 -10.21
CA GLY A 385 -0.46 3.85 -9.11
C GLY A 385 -1.91 3.46 -8.83
N VAL A 386 -2.21 3.05 -7.61
CA VAL A 386 -3.58 2.72 -7.21
C VAL A 386 -3.98 3.63 -6.05
N VAL A 387 -5.07 4.38 -6.25
CA VAL A 387 -5.71 5.16 -5.19
C VAL A 387 -7.11 4.62 -4.96
N THR A 388 -7.43 4.36 -3.71
CA THR A 388 -8.75 3.86 -3.29
C THR A 388 -9.29 4.74 -2.16
N ILE A 389 -10.50 5.24 -2.31
CA ILE A 389 -11.19 6.03 -1.30
C ILE A 389 -12.32 5.20 -0.71
N TYR A 390 -12.31 5.10 0.60
CA TYR A 390 -13.27 4.35 1.40
C TYR A 390 -14.13 5.30 2.22
N ARG A 391 -15.37 4.92 2.44
CA ARG A 391 -16.29 5.63 3.32
C ARG A 391 -17.04 4.63 4.20
N LYS A 392 -17.20 4.94 5.48
CA LYS A 392 -18.10 4.19 6.33
C LYS A 392 -19.51 4.21 5.72
N ALA A 393 -20.11 3.06 5.53
CA ALA A 393 -21.49 3.00 5.06
C ALA A 393 -22.40 3.79 6.02
N ALA A 394 -23.32 4.57 5.47
CA ALA A 394 -24.36 5.19 6.28
C ALA A 394 -25.30 4.08 6.81
N ALA A 395 -25.54 4.10 8.12
CA ALA A 395 -26.47 3.19 8.77
C ALA A 395 -27.90 3.38 8.26
#